data_fa18bd3b7ad39565e1b3f3cc04e63b6c
#
_entry.id   fa18bd3b7ad39565e1b3f3cc04e63b6c
#
_cell.length_a   1.000
_cell.length_b   1.000
_cell.length_c   1.000
_cell.angle_alpha   90.00
_cell.angle_beta   90.00
_cell.angle_gamma   90.00
#
_symmetry.space_group_name_H-M   'P 1'
#
loop_
_entity.id
_entity.type
_entity.pdbx_description
1 polymer ?
#
loop_
_entity_poly.entity_id
_entity_poly.type
_entity_poly.pdbx_seq_one_letter_code
_entity_poly.pdbx_strand_id
1 'polypeptide(L)'
;RLIGYHIIYYMVTVDGTREYHDKQRPHKSGYGSYDKIMHNLLEIKKIHRRFTIDIRVNVSKDNIKDIEDFIDEFSENFKGDNRFNLVFEAVHDWKGERIKNHMDVLVDDSNIIKDLYRKTSEKKVAVQNYLEYSSEVQMCPAMKQNGYTISGDCRVFKCEMAMNDRIYSNESEIGYLNEWGQIVKNIYKEVKWLTRDKKMEKCYDCLAYPYCMGGAQCN
;
A
#
# COMPACT_ATOMS: atom_id res chain seq x y z
N ARG A 1 -13.91 -6.84 -14.74
CA ARG A 1 -13.94 -8.29 -14.45
C ARG A 1 -13.77 -8.55 -12.94
N LEU A 2 -12.72 -8.04 -12.27
CA LEU A 2 -12.44 -8.26 -10.85
C LEU A 2 -13.57 -7.78 -9.92
N ILE A 3 -14.19 -6.63 -10.20
CA ILE A 3 -15.34 -6.12 -9.44
C ILE A 3 -16.51 -7.12 -9.48
N GLY A 4 -16.67 -7.86 -10.59
CA GLY A 4 -17.68 -8.91 -10.72
C GLY A 4 -17.43 -10.12 -9.78
N TYR A 5 -16.20 -10.29 -9.32
CA TYR A 5 -15.81 -11.30 -8.33
C TYR A 5 -15.77 -10.75 -6.90
N HIS A 6 -16.43 -9.61 -6.65
CA HIS A 6 -16.47 -8.94 -5.33
C HIS A 6 -15.10 -8.45 -4.82
N ILE A 7 -14.11 -8.31 -5.71
CA ILE A 7 -12.88 -7.60 -5.38
C ILE A 7 -13.21 -6.12 -5.55
N ILE A 8 -13.35 -5.41 -4.43
CA ILE A 8 -13.89 -4.05 -4.40
C ILE A 8 -12.87 -3.00 -3.91
N TYR A 9 -11.69 -3.42 -3.51
CA TYR A 9 -10.63 -2.50 -3.09
C TYR A 9 -9.38 -2.73 -3.93
N TYR A 10 -8.84 -1.63 -4.43
CA TYR A 10 -7.66 -1.62 -5.29
C TYR A 10 -6.68 -0.55 -4.82
N MET A 11 -5.40 -0.82 -4.96
CA MET A 11 -4.36 0.18 -4.82
C MET A 11 -3.57 0.26 -6.13
N VAL A 12 -3.43 1.48 -6.65
CA VAL A 12 -2.68 1.76 -7.88
C VAL A 12 -1.66 2.84 -7.58
N THR A 13 -0.39 2.61 -7.92
CA THR A 13 0.65 3.60 -7.68
C THR A 13 0.81 4.53 -8.87
N VAL A 14 0.75 5.85 -8.60
CA VAL A 14 1.08 6.93 -9.54
C VAL A 14 1.93 7.95 -8.79
N ASP A 15 3.21 8.11 -9.17
CA ASP A 15 4.19 8.87 -8.36
C ASP A 15 4.27 10.37 -8.72
N GLY A 16 3.22 10.95 -9.25
CA GLY A 16 3.14 12.36 -9.65
C GLY A 16 2.72 12.54 -11.10
N THR A 17 3.21 13.60 -11.76
CA THR A 17 2.94 13.88 -13.18
C THR A 17 3.41 12.76 -14.09
N ARG A 18 2.93 12.76 -15.34
CA ARG A 18 3.34 11.79 -16.37
C ARG A 18 4.86 11.66 -16.47
N GLU A 19 5.52 12.80 -16.58
CA GLU A 19 6.98 12.85 -16.78
C GLU A 19 7.71 12.20 -15.62
N TYR A 20 7.34 12.54 -14.38
CA TYR A 20 7.97 11.98 -13.20
C TYR A 20 7.64 10.48 -13.04
N HIS A 21 6.36 10.10 -13.17
CA HIS A 21 5.93 8.70 -13.04
C HIS A 21 6.64 7.78 -14.04
N ASP A 22 6.66 8.15 -15.34
CA ASP A 22 7.25 7.31 -16.38
C ASP A 22 8.77 7.18 -16.26
N LYS A 23 9.44 8.21 -15.73
CA LYS A 23 10.86 8.17 -15.38
C LYS A 23 11.13 7.19 -14.22
N GLN A 24 10.27 7.18 -13.18
CA GLN A 24 10.44 6.31 -12.01
C GLN A 24 10.02 4.87 -12.28
N ARG A 25 9.03 4.68 -13.14
CA ARG A 25 8.43 3.37 -13.46
C ARG A 25 8.47 3.06 -14.95
N PRO A 26 9.67 2.97 -15.53
CA PRO A 26 9.80 2.65 -16.96
C PRO A 26 9.25 1.25 -17.22
N HIS A 27 8.41 1.12 -18.23
CA HIS A 27 7.97 -0.19 -18.71
C HIS A 27 9.14 -0.92 -19.40
N LYS A 28 9.16 -2.25 -19.34
CA LYS A 28 10.23 -3.07 -19.97
C LYS A 28 10.42 -2.78 -21.47
N SER A 29 9.36 -2.34 -22.15
CA SER A 29 9.40 -1.94 -23.58
C SER A 29 9.87 -0.50 -23.82
N GLY A 30 10.24 0.25 -22.78
CA GLY A 30 10.68 1.66 -22.88
C GLY A 30 9.53 2.67 -22.98
N TYR A 31 8.27 2.25 -23.05
CA TYR A 31 7.11 3.14 -23.02
C TYR A 31 6.74 3.50 -21.59
N GLY A 32 6.12 4.68 -21.39
CA GLY A 32 5.56 5.07 -20.11
C GLY A 32 4.32 4.24 -19.75
N SER A 33 4.00 4.18 -18.46
CA SER A 33 2.81 3.48 -17.94
C SER A 33 1.68 4.44 -17.53
N TYR A 34 1.98 5.73 -17.37
CA TYR A 34 1.05 6.74 -16.87
C TYR A 34 -0.25 6.80 -17.66
N ASP A 35 -0.17 6.99 -18.98
CA ASP A 35 -1.35 7.12 -19.83
C ASP A 35 -2.26 5.90 -19.77
N LYS A 36 -1.66 4.71 -19.71
CA LYS A 36 -2.43 3.47 -19.61
C LYS A 36 -3.15 3.38 -18.28
N ILE A 37 -2.50 3.79 -17.19
CA ILE A 37 -3.08 3.81 -15.86
C ILE A 37 -4.24 4.80 -15.83
N MET A 38 -4.02 6.06 -16.24
CA MET A 38 -5.06 7.09 -16.23
C MET A 38 -6.25 6.72 -17.12
N HIS A 39 -6.00 6.18 -18.32
CA HIS A 39 -7.06 5.65 -19.19
C HIS A 39 -7.88 4.57 -18.46
N ASN A 40 -7.23 3.60 -17.81
CA ASN A 40 -7.92 2.54 -17.08
C ASN A 40 -8.75 3.10 -15.90
N LEU A 41 -8.25 4.12 -15.19
CA LEU A 41 -8.98 4.78 -14.11
C LEU A 41 -10.22 5.49 -14.64
N LEU A 42 -10.12 6.15 -15.78
CA LEU A 42 -11.27 6.79 -16.45
C LEU A 42 -12.31 5.76 -16.93
N GLU A 43 -11.86 4.62 -17.46
CA GLU A 43 -12.78 3.56 -17.87
C GLU A 43 -13.50 2.92 -16.67
N ILE A 44 -12.78 2.67 -15.57
CA ILE A 44 -13.39 2.09 -14.38
C ILE A 44 -14.35 3.07 -13.69
N LYS A 45 -14.11 4.39 -13.79
CA LYS A 45 -15.02 5.44 -13.30
C LYS A 45 -16.43 5.32 -13.88
N LYS A 46 -16.56 4.85 -15.13
CA LYS A 46 -17.85 4.64 -15.81
C LYS A 46 -18.66 3.48 -15.21
N ILE A 47 -18.06 2.67 -14.36
CA ILE A 47 -18.71 1.50 -13.76
C ILE A 47 -19.56 1.93 -12.57
N HIS A 48 -20.86 1.72 -12.63
CA HIS A 48 -21.81 2.02 -11.56
C HIS A 48 -21.92 0.85 -10.55
N ARG A 49 -20.81 0.54 -9.89
CA ARG A 49 -20.74 -0.48 -8.82
C ARG A 49 -19.92 0.06 -7.64
N ARG A 50 -20.09 -0.56 -6.47
CA ARG A 50 -19.29 -0.25 -5.29
C ARG A 50 -17.87 -0.78 -5.49
N PHE A 51 -16.89 0.11 -5.41
CA PHE A 51 -15.46 -0.18 -5.32
C PHE A 51 -14.74 1.03 -4.72
N THR A 52 -13.51 0.85 -4.32
CA THR A 52 -12.60 1.92 -3.90
C THR A 52 -11.26 1.70 -4.55
N ILE A 53 -10.66 2.76 -5.05
CA ILE A 53 -9.31 2.76 -5.60
C ILE A 53 -8.50 3.81 -4.86
N ASP A 54 -7.48 3.37 -4.15
CA ASP A 54 -6.47 4.23 -3.57
C ASP A 54 -5.34 4.43 -4.57
N ILE A 55 -5.16 5.67 -4.99
CA ILE A 55 -4.04 6.08 -5.82
C ILE A 55 -2.91 6.46 -4.88
N ARG A 56 -1.98 5.52 -4.70
CA ARG A 56 -0.81 5.70 -3.87
C ARG A 56 0.22 6.54 -4.59
N VAL A 57 0.64 7.62 -3.95
CA VAL A 57 1.70 8.51 -4.40
C VAL A 57 2.87 8.39 -3.42
N ASN A 58 4.01 7.86 -3.89
CA ASN A 58 5.20 7.83 -3.07
C ASN A 58 5.88 9.20 -3.10
N VAL A 59 6.00 9.81 -1.93
CA VAL A 59 6.51 11.18 -1.76
C VAL A 59 8.00 11.14 -1.45
N SER A 60 8.79 11.80 -2.27
CA SER A 60 10.23 12.02 -2.09
C SER A 60 10.54 13.51 -2.21
N LYS A 61 11.71 13.95 -1.79
CA LYS A 61 12.12 15.37 -1.97
C LYS A 61 12.09 15.82 -3.43
N ASP A 62 12.31 14.88 -4.35
CA ASP A 62 12.42 15.17 -5.77
C ASP A 62 11.09 15.40 -6.47
N ASN A 63 9.96 14.92 -5.90
CA ASN A 63 8.67 14.97 -6.57
C ASN A 63 7.59 15.80 -5.87
N ILE A 64 7.90 16.50 -4.78
CA ILE A 64 6.89 17.27 -4.04
C ILE A 64 6.16 18.25 -4.95
N LYS A 65 6.91 18.97 -5.83
CA LYS A 65 6.36 19.94 -6.75
C LYS A 65 5.52 19.27 -7.85
N ASP A 66 6.00 18.15 -8.39
CA ASP A 66 5.24 17.34 -9.36
C ASP A 66 3.95 16.76 -8.79
N ILE A 67 3.93 16.45 -7.48
CA ILE A 67 2.71 15.95 -6.81
C ILE A 67 1.65 17.04 -6.74
N GLU A 68 2.00 18.29 -6.52
CA GLU A 68 1.03 19.38 -6.49
C GLU A 68 0.37 19.56 -7.87
N ASP A 69 1.15 19.55 -8.94
CA ASP A 69 0.66 19.59 -10.31
C ASP A 69 -0.22 18.37 -10.63
N PHE A 70 0.19 17.20 -10.15
CA PHE A 70 -0.60 15.97 -10.29
C PHE A 70 -1.94 16.04 -9.55
N ILE A 71 -2.01 16.62 -8.34
CA ILE A 71 -3.27 16.82 -7.62
C ILE A 71 -4.23 17.67 -8.46
N ASP A 72 -3.74 18.71 -9.11
CA ASP A 72 -4.56 19.58 -9.98
C ASP A 72 -5.10 18.79 -11.19
N GLU A 73 -4.23 18.10 -11.93
CA GLU A 73 -4.60 17.26 -13.06
C GLU A 73 -5.61 16.16 -12.64
N PHE A 74 -5.34 15.49 -11.52
CA PHE A 74 -6.21 14.43 -11.00
C PHE A 74 -7.59 14.97 -10.61
N SER A 75 -7.64 16.17 -10.03
CA SER A 75 -8.89 16.82 -9.60
C SER A 75 -9.83 17.11 -10.77
N GLU A 76 -9.31 17.41 -11.95
CA GLU A 76 -10.13 17.66 -13.13
C GLU A 76 -11.04 16.49 -13.47
N ASN A 77 -10.51 15.27 -13.26
CA ASN A 77 -11.20 14.04 -13.63
C ASN A 77 -11.95 13.37 -12.47
N PHE A 78 -11.49 13.51 -11.22
CA PHE A 78 -11.97 12.69 -10.11
C PHE A 78 -12.56 13.46 -8.94
N LYS A 79 -12.58 14.80 -8.96
CA LYS A 79 -13.21 15.60 -7.89
C LYS A 79 -14.66 15.18 -7.66
N GLY A 80 -15.03 15.00 -6.40
CA GLY A 80 -16.38 14.62 -5.98
C GLY A 80 -16.72 13.13 -6.16
N ASP A 81 -15.83 12.31 -6.68
CA ASP A 81 -16.02 10.86 -6.75
C ASP A 81 -15.25 10.17 -5.62
N ASN A 82 -15.93 9.86 -4.53
CA ASN A 82 -15.35 9.27 -3.32
C ASN A 82 -14.86 7.83 -3.51
N ARG A 83 -14.95 7.27 -4.69
CA ARG A 83 -14.38 5.94 -4.99
C ARG A 83 -12.90 6.01 -5.33
N PHE A 84 -12.36 7.21 -5.58
CA PHE A 84 -10.97 7.44 -5.95
C PHE A 84 -10.31 8.34 -4.91
N ASN A 85 -9.39 7.80 -4.13
CA ASN A 85 -8.69 8.51 -3.06
C ASN A 85 -7.23 8.71 -3.44
N LEU A 86 -6.66 9.87 -3.10
CA LEU A 86 -5.21 10.03 -3.08
C LEU A 86 -4.64 9.62 -1.72
N VAL A 87 -3.58 8.84 -1.74
CA VAL A 87 -2.87 8.35 -0.55
C VAL A 87 -1.40 8.68 -0.70
N PHE A 88 -0.89 9.53 0.19
CA PHE A 88 0.50 9.97 0.17
C PHE A 88 1.33 9.17 1.17
N GLU A 89 2.38 8.52 0.67
CA GLU A 89 3.30 7.73 1.47
C GLU A 89 4.72 8.27 1.32
N ALA A 90 5.31 8.73 2.41
CA ALA A 90 6.70 9.13 2.38
C ALA A 90 7.60 7.93 2.04
N VAL A 91 8.57 8.15 1.17
CA VAL A 91 9.59 7.13 0.88
C VAL A 91 10.42 6.93 2.14
N HIS A 92 10.43 5.70 2.65
CA HIS A 92 11.17 5.29 3.84
C HIS A 92 12.28 4.31 3.51
N ASP A 93 13.28 4.24 4.38
CA ASP A 93 14.27 3.17 4.33
C ASP A 93 13.66 1.85 4.87
N TRP A 94 13.24 1.00 3.96
CA TRP A 94 12.78 -0.36 4.26
C TRP A 94 13.93 -1.36 4.43
N LYS A 95 15.14 -0.89 4.77
CA LYS A 95 16.36 -1.71 4.97
C LYS A 95 16.75 -2.54 3.72
N GLY A 96 16.61 -1.98 2.53
CA GLY A 96 17.01 -2.60 1.27
C GLY A 96 18.29 -1.97 0.70
N GLU A 97 19.15 -2.76 0.03
CA GLU A 97 20.37 -2.24 -0.61
C GLU A 97 20.10 -1.12 -1.65
N ARG A 98 18.92 -1.12 -2.25
CA ARG A 98 18.52 -0.10 -3.23
C ARG A 98 18.36 1.29 -2.62
N ILE A 99 17.97 1.39 -1.35
CA ILE A 99 17.72 2.67 -0.68
C ILE A 99 19.01 3.30 -0.17
N LYS A 100 20.04 2.50 0.13
CA LYS A 100 21.35 3.03 0.59
C LYS A 100 21.93 4.09 -0.34
N ASN A 101 21.65 4.00 -1.63
CA ASN A 101 22.11 4.95 -2.65
C ASN A 101 21.14 6.13 -2.88
N HIS A 102 20.02 6.21 -2.13
CA HIS A 102 18.97 7.20 -2.30
C HIS A 102 18.48 7.78 -0.96
N MET A 103 19.35 7.81 0.05
CA MET A 103 19.02 8.38 1.37
C MET A 103 18.74 9.88 1.30
N ASP A 104 19.25 10.57 0.30
CA ASP A 104 19.08 11.99 0.03
C ASP A 104 17.66 12.38 -0.37
N VAL A 105 16.88 11.44 -0.91
CA VAL A 105 15.48 11.69 -1.35
C VAL A 105 14.43 11.43 -0.28
N LEU A 106 14.82 10.98 0.92
CA LEU A 106 13.88 10.68 2.01
C LEU A 106 13.24 11.95 2.56
N VAL A 107 11.95 11.88 2.83
CA VAL A 107 11.17 12.97 3.42
C VAL A 107 11.02 12.72 4.92
N ASP A 108 11.67 13.54 5.75
CA ASP A 108 11.60 13.44 7.21
C ASP A 108 10.52 14.37 7.82
N ASP A 109 9.97 15.30 7.04
CA ASP A 109 8.99 16.26 7.50
C ASP A 109 7.55 15.77 7.31
N SER A 110 6.91 15.37 8.39
CA SER A 110 5.50 14.96 8.38
C SER A 110 4.52 16.07 7.97
N ASN A 111 4.93 17.36 8.01
CA ASN A 111 4.07 18.46 7.62
C ASN A 111 3.88 18.50 6.09
N ILE A 112 4.86 18.05 5.32
CA ILE A 112 4.73 17.94 3.85
C ILE A 112 3.53 17.04 3.50
N ILE A 113 3.43 15.87 4.11
CA ILE A 113 2.31 14.95 3.87
C ILE A 113 0.97 15.58 4.28
N LYS A 114 0.92 16.27 5.43
CA LYS A 114 -0.30 16.98 5.86
C LYS A 114 -0.71 18.07 4.88
N ASP A 115 0.25 18.82 4.36
CA ASP A 115 -0.01 19.87 3.38
C ASP A 115 -0.55 19.31 2.06
N LEU A 116 0.00 18.17 1.59
CA LEU A 116 -0.53 17.49 0.40
C LEU A 116 -1.99 17.02 0.61
N TYR A 117 -2.30 16.45 1.77
CA TYR A 117 -3.67 16.08 2.12
C TYR A 117 -4.61 17.28 2.18
N ARG A 118 -4.17 18.40 2.76
CA ARG A 118 -4.93 19.64 2.82
C ARG A 118 -5.23 20.16 1.40
N LYS A 119 -4.22 20.29 0.54
CA LYS A 119 -4.38 20.71 -0.87
C LYS A 119 -5.34 19.81 -1.64
N THR A 120 -5.21 18.50 -1.47
CA THR A 120 -6.10 17.52 -2.11
C THR A 120 -7.56 17.73 -1.70
N SER A 121 -7.80 17.96 -0.40
CA SER A 121 -9.14 18.22 0.13
C SER A 121 -9.72 19.54 -0.38
N GLU A 122 -8.91 20.59 -0.50
CA GLU A 122 -9.31 21.89 -1.08
C GLU A 122 -9.74 21.73 -2.54
N LYS A 123 -9.14 20.82 -3.29
CA LYS A 123 -9.54 20.47 -4.67
C LYS A 123 -10.73 19.51 -4.74
N LYS A 124 -11.34 19.15 -3.61
CA LYS A 124 -12.49 18.23 -3.51
C LYS A 124 -12.20 16.82 -4.06
N VAL A 125 -10.97 16.41 -4.02
CA VAL A 125 -10.57 15.03 -4.26
C VAL A 125 -10.63 14.28 -2.93
N ALA A 126 -11.17 13.07 -2.95
CA ALA A 126 -11.22 12.25 -1.76
C ALA A 126 -9.81 11.85 -1.31
N VAL A 127 -9.61 11.81 -0.02
CA VAL A 127 -8.39 11.36 0.64
C VAL A 127 -8.73 10.23 1.57
N GLN A 128 -7.81 9.30 1.74
CA GLN A 128 -7.98 8.27 2.74
C GLN A 128 -7.98 8.93 4.13
N ASN A 129 -9.08 8.77 4.86
CA ASN A 129 -9.20 9.34 6.19
C ASN A 129 -8.51 8.43 7.21
N TYR A 130 -7.22 8.66 7.45
CA TYR A 130 -6.46 7.92 8.45
C TYR A 130 -7.03 8.05 9.87
N LEU A 131 -7.80 9.11 10.17
CA LEU A 131 -8.42 9.29 11.48
C LEU A 131 -9.63 8.35 11.69
N GLU A 132 -10.36 8.01 10.63
CA GLU A 132 -11.40 6.97 10.71
C GLU A 132 -10.79 5.59 10.92
N TYR A 133 -9.63 5.34 10.36
CA TYR A 133 -8.88 4.11 10.59
C TYR A 133 -8.30 4.00 12.00
N SER A 134 -8.06 5.10 12.70
CA SER A 134 -7.53 5.08 14.07
C SER A 134 -8.58 4.74 15.13
N SER A 135 -9.88 4.80 14.81
CA SER A 135 -10.95 4.44 15.72
C SER A 135 -11.24 2.93 15.80
N GLU A 136 -10.81 2.19 14.79
CA GLU A 136 -10.87 0.72 14.80
C GLU A 136 -9.49 0.15 15.10
N VAL A 137 -9.43 -0.84 16.00
CA VAL A 137 -8.19 -1.59 16.26
C VAL A 137 -7.72 -2.22 14.95
N GLN A 138 -6.77 -1.58 14.28
CA GLN A 138 -6.21 -2.09 13.04
C GLN A 138 -5.26 -3.24 13.32
N MET A 139 -5.83 -4.41 13.39
CA MET A 139 -5.02 -5.62 13.42
C MET A 139 -4.28 -5.74 12.09
N CYS A 140 -2.94 -5.84 12.16
CA CYS A 140 -2.12 -6.11 10.99
C CYS A 140 -2.73 -7.26 10.16
N PRO A 141 -2.89 -7.13 8.82
CA PRO A 141 -3.45 -8.19 7.97
C PRO A 141 -2.80 -9.55 8.17
N ALA A 142 -1.51 -9.59 8.49
CA ALA A 142 -0.78 -10.81 8.79
C ALA A 142 -1.31 -11.59 10.01
N MET A 143 -2.02 -10.92 10.90
CA MET A 143 -2.62 -11.54 12.11
C MET A 143 -4.07 -11.96 11.92
N LYS A 144 -4.70 -11.55 10.84
CA LYS A 144 -6.07 -11.96 10.53
C LYS A 144 -6.07 -13.41 10.05
N GLN A 145 -6.99 -14.23 10.57
CA GLN A 145 -7.11 -15.64 10.19
C GLN A 145 -7.18 -15.82 8.66
N ASN A 146 -7.92 -14.96 7.97
CA ASN A 146 -8.13 -15.01 6.53
C ASN A 146 -7.27 -13.97 5.77
N GLY A 147 -6.22 -13.41 6.39
CA GLY A 147 -5.27 -12.52 5.73
C GLY A 147 -4.12 -13.32 5.13
N TYR A 148 -4.00 -13.29 3.81
CA TYR A 148 -2.94 -13.98 3.08
C TYR A 148 -2.36 -13.07 2.00
N THR A 149 -1.07 -13.24 1.74
CA THR A 149 -0.38 -12.69 0.57
C THR A 149 0.01 -13.84 -0.34
N ILE A 150 -0.35 -13.77 -1.62
CA ILE A 150 -0.07 -14.81 -2.60
C ILE A 150 0.89 -14.22 -3.63
N SER A 151 2.05 -14.85 -3.79
CA SER A 151 3.05 -14.47 -4.78
C SER A 151 2.67 -14.95 -6.18
N GLY A 152 3.35 -14.39 -7.21
CA GLY A 152 3.08 -14.75 -8.61
C GLY A 152 3.40 -16.22 -8.97
N ASP A 153 4.17 -16.91 -8.13
CA ASP A 153 4.49 -18.33 -8.22
C ASP A 153 3.62 -19.20 -7.30
N CYS A 154 2.48 -18.66 -6.85
CA CYS A 154 1.49 -19.33 -6.02
C CYS A 154 1.93 -19.70 -4.61
N ARG A 155 3.06 -19.19 -4.10
CA ARG A 155 3.43 -19.33 -2.68
C ARG A 155 2.51 -18.45 -1.81
N VAL A 156 2.20 -18.92 -0.60
CA VAL A 156 1.30 -18.23 0.33
C VAL A 156 2.06 -17.81 1.58
N PHE A 157 1.90 -16.53 1.94
CA PHE A 157 2.53 -15.88 3.09
C PHE A 157 1.46 -15.21 3.95
N LYS A 158 1.78 -14.89 5.20
CA LYS A 158 0.93 -14.06 6.06
C LYS A 158 1.22 -12.56 5.88
N CYS A 159 2.45 -12.20 5.51
CA CYS A 159 2.90 -10.83 5.38
C CYS A 159 3.51 -10.58 3.99
N GLU A 160 3.18 -9.47 3.36
CA GLU A 160 3.74 -9.09 2.05
C GLU A 160 5.25 -8.84 2.11
N MET A 161 5.75 -8.30 3.22
CA MET A 161 7.19 -8.09 3.43
C MET A 161 7.96 -9.41 3.49
N ALA A 162 7.30 -10.48 3.91
CA ALA A 162 7.88 -11.81 4.02
C ALA A 162 8.08 -12.52 2.67
N MET A 163 7.52 -11.98 1.58
CA MET A 163 7.78 -12.48 0.22
C MET A 163 9.21 -12.17 -0.26
N ASN A 164 9.89 -11.26 0.42
CA ASN A 164 11.26 -10.93 0.08
C ASN A 164 12.23 -11.81 0.87
N ASP A 165 12.65 -12.93 0.27
CA ASP A 165 13.55 -13.94 0.87
C ASP A 165 14.88 -13.37 1.39
N ARG A 166 15.25 -12.14 0.98
CA ARG A 166 16.46 -11.46 1.48
C ARG A 166 16.30 -10.87 2.89
N ILE A 167 15.05 -10.59 3.30
CA ILE A 167 14.74 -9.95 4.59
C ILE A 167 14.22 -10.98 5.60
N TYR A 168 13.44 -11.95 5.12
CA TYR A 168 12.80 -12.96 5.95
C TYR A 168 13.18 -14.37 5.47
N SER A 169 13.51 -15.25 6.41
CA SER A 169 13.86 -16.64 6.13
C SER A 169 12.69 -17.42 5.51
N ASN A 170 12.98 -18.57 4.91
CA ASN A 170 11.98 -19.53 4.37
C ASN A 170 10.89 -19.96 5.37
N GLU A 171 10.99 -19.55 6.64
CA GLU A 171 9.94 -19.79 7.65
C GLU A 171 8.68 -18.95 7.44
N SER A 172 8.76 -17.89 6.64
CA SER A 172 7.66 -16.96 6.38
C SER A 172 6.63 -17.51 5.39
N GLU A 173 7.01 -18.43 4.53
CA GLU A 173 6.10 -19.17 3.65
C GLU A 173 5.28 -20.14 4.47
N ILE A 174 3.95 -20.00 4.41
CA ILE A 174 3.04 -20.86 5.16
C ILE A 174 2.37 -21.94 4.30
N GLY A 175 2.53 -21.89 2.98
CA GLY A 175 1.92 -22.84 2.06
C GLY A 175 1.89 -22.39 0.62
N TYR A 176 0.99 -22.96 -0.14
CA TYR A 176 0.84 -22.67 -1.57
C TYR A 176 -0.61 -22.72 -2.02
N LEU A 177 -0.91 -22.08 -3.15
CA LEU A 177 -2.20 -22.16 -3.85
C LEU A 177 -2.13 -23.31 -4.86
N ASN A 178 -3.02 -24.29 -4.74
CA ASN A 178 -3.08 -25.42 -5.66
C ASN A 178 -3.84 -25.07 -6.96
N GLU A 179 -3.88 -26.01 -7.90
CA GLU A 179 -4.53 -25.87 -9.21
C GLU A 179 -6.06 -25.66 -9.14
N TRP A 180 -6.68 -26.04 -8.03
CA TRP A 180 -8.13 -25.81 -7.77
C TRP A 180 -8.41 -24.49 -7.06
N GLY A 181 -7.41 -23.64 -6.84
CA GLY A 181 -7.55 -22.37 -6.13
C GLY A 181 -7.71 -22.50 -4.62
N GLN A 182 -7.31 -23.63 -4.04
CA GLN A 182 -7.35 -23.86 -2.60
C GLN A 182 -5.98 -23.58 -1.97
N ILE A 183 -5.98 -22.95 -0.80
CA ILE A 183 -4.76 -22.74 -0.03
C ILE A 183 -4.42 -24.02 0.75
N VAL A 184 -3.31 -24.65 0.37
CA VAL A 184 -2.70 -25.76 1.13
C VAL A 184 -1.67 -25.16 2.05
N LYS A 185 -1.89 -25.23 3.36
CA LYS A 185 -1.07 -24.52 4.35
C LYS A 185 -0.51 -25.41 5.43
N ASN A 186 0.68 -25.02 5.93
CA ASN A 186 1.26 -25.56 7.13
C ASN A 186 0.67 -24.86 8.35
N ILE A 187 -0.19 -25.57 9.08
CA ILE A 187 -0.92 -25.02 10.22
C ILE A 187 0.03 -24.54 11.34
N TYR A 188 1.15 -25.21 11.56
CA TYR A 188 2.11 -24.83 12.59
C TYR A 188 2.80 -23.49 12.26
N LYS A 189 3.13 -23.27 10.99
CA LYS A 189 3.68 -22.00 10.53
C LYS A 189 2.63 -20.88 10.63
N GLU A 190 1.38 -21.15 10.25
CA GLU A 190 0.29 -20.18 10.34
C GLU A 190 0.02 -19.78 11.80
N VAL A 191 -0.06 -20.75 12.71
CA VAL A 191 -0.31 -20.48 14.14
C VAL A 191 0.77 -19.57 14.73
N LYS A 192 2.04 -19.70 14.35
CA LYS A 192 3.10 -18.76 14.77
C LYS A 192 2.80 -17.29 14.42
N TRP A 193 2.08 -17.05 13.33
CA TRP A 193 1.65 -15.70 12.93
C TRP A 193 0.40 -15.23 13.68
N LEU A 194 -0.47 -16.13 14.02
CA LEU A 194 -1.75 -15.82 14.71
C LEU A 194 -1.58 -15.74 16.22
N THR A 195 -0.64 -16.50 16.79
CA THR A 195 -0.34 -16.50 18.23
C THR A 195 0.91 -15.68 18.50
N ARG A 196 0.73 -14.53 19.12
CA ARG A 196 1.83 -13.68 19.53
C ARG A 196 2.24 -13.99 20.95
N ASP A 197 3.30 -14.77 21.10
CA ASP A 197 3.92 -15.00 22.40
C ASP A 197 5.05 -14.00 22.75
N LYS A 198 5.37 -13.08 21.86
CA LYS A 198 6.47 -12.12 22.10
C LYS A 198 5.95 -10.71 22.31
N LYS A 199 5.32 -10.45 23.46
CA LYS A 199 5.33 -9.13 24.03
C LYS A 199 6.77 -8.77 24.34
N MET A 200 7.36 -7.81 23.61
CA MET A 200 8.62 -7.23 24.04
C MET A 200 8.34 -6.42 25.33
N GLU A 201 9.27 -6.41 26.28
CA GLU A 201 9.12 -5.63 27.53
C GLU A 201 8.65 -4.20 27.27
N LYS A 202 9.19 -3.57 26.22
CA LYS A 202 8.78 -2.22 25.79
C LYS A 202 7.33 -2.07 25.35
N CYS A 203 6.60 -3.17 25.13
CA CYS A 203 5.19 -3.12 24.75
C CYS A 203 4.26 -2.92 25.94
N TYR A 204 4.70 -3.23 27.17
CA TYR A 204 3.87 -3.08 28.36
C TYR A 204 3.56 -1.64 28.70
N ASP A 205 4.51 -0.72 28.46
CA ASP A 205 4.38 0.71 28.74
C ASP A 205 4.12 1.52 27.46
N CYS A 206 3.85 0.87 26.33
CA CYS A 206 3.65 1.53 25.05
C CYS A 206 2.19 1.98 24.90
N LEU A 207 1.97 3.29 24.75
CA LEU A 207 0.65 3.89 24.54
C LEU A 207 -0.05 3.36 23.26
N ALA A 208 0.72 2.95 22.26
CA ALA A 208 0.18 2.38 21.02
C ALA A 208 -0.17 0.88 21.15
N TYR A 209 0.15 0.22 22.26
CA TYR A 209 -0.08 -1.21 22.42
C TYR A 209 -1.53 -1.65 22.19
N PRO A 210 -2.55 -0.95 22.70
CA PRO A 210 -3.96 -1.33 22.47
C PRO A 210 -4.36 -1.37 20.99
N TYR A 211 -3.69 -0.55 20.17
CA TYR A 211 -3.94 -0.46 18.73
C TYR A 211 -3.01 -1.38 17.92
N CYS A 212 -1.75 -1.40 18.28
CA CYS A 212 -0.70 -2.14 17.59
C CYS A 212 -0.67 -3.62 17.99
N MET A 213 -1.14 -3.95 19.23
CA MET A 213 -1.10 -5.29 19.82
C MET A 213 0.29 -5.95 19.78
N GLY A 214 1.34 -5.13 19.84
CA GLY A 214 2.73 -5.58 19.82
C GLY A 214 3.37 -5.71 18.43
N GLY A 215 2.77 -5.11 17.40
CA GLY A 215 3.25 -5.13 16.01
C GLY A 215 3.27 -6.52 15.38
N ALA A 216 3.28 -6.65 14.07
CA ALA A 216 3.60 -7.91 13.41
C ALA A 216 5.04 -8.33 13.80
N GLN A 217 5.47 -9.55 13.48
CA GLN A 217 6.86 -10.00 13.69
C GLN A 217 7.86 -9.16 12.86
N CYS A 218 7.55 -7.88 12.70
CA CYS A 218 8.42 -6.88 12.11
C CYS A 218 9.47 -6.53 13.17
N ASN A 219 10.68 -7.03 13.00
CA ASN A 219 11.84 -6.61 13.77
C ASN A 219 12.40 -5.32 13.20
#